data_4a322f560ea2e337274921caa184d9eb
#
_entry.id   4a322f560ea2e337274921caa184d9eb
#
_cell.length_a   1.000
_cell.length_b   1.000
_cell.length_c   1.000
_cell.angle_alpha   90.00
_cell.angle_beta   90.00
_cell.angle_gamma   90.00
#
_symmetry.space_group_name_H-M   'P 1'
#
loop_
_entity.id
_entity.type
_entity.pdbx_description
1 polymer ?
#
loop_
_entity_poly.entity_id
_entity_poly.type
_entity_poly.pdbx_seq_one_letter_code
_entity_poly.pdbx_strand_id
1 'polypeptide(L)'
;MEVLKQVYDKAKDSAVLFNKIAHGKSIKEYSNKELFDAINLQVDITLEELIETVTHTEKDLTEELDGYGDSIYTLAYLDELVNEFNSRELQDDEVNGAIKKKRLGYALNIGNLVCKEIQHYPEIVAEATDRIIDNNSLKFTKDSEEFATWKSTFNRKTVEVDGKYYYFLADNNMKVRKKEDFEKVILDDLVEKMVEVDNA
;
A
#
# COMPACT_ATOMS: atom_id res chain seq x y z
N MET A 1 4.52 -20.07 -4.25
CA MET A 1 4.97 -19.02 -5.19
C MET A 1 3.86 -18.49 -6.09
N GLU A 2 3.00 -19.35 -6.64
CA GLU A 2 1.85 -18.91 -7.48
C GLU A 2 0.86 -18.04 -6.69
N VAL A 3 0.53 -18.43 -5.45
CA VAL A 3 -0.41 -17.68 -4.59
C VAL A 3 0.13 -16.29 -4.23
N LEU A 4 1.40 -16.17 -3.90
CA LEU A 4 2.01 -14.85 -3.61
C LEU A 4 2.02 -13.93 -4.83
N LYS A 5 2.21 -14.48 -6.03
CA LYS A 5 2.12 -13.70 -7.26
C LYS A 5 0.70 -13.19 -7.48
N GLN A 6 -0.31 -14.05 -7.31
CA GLN A 6 -1.71 -13.65 -7.48
C GLN A 6 -2.11 -12.54 -6.51
N VAL A 7 -1.71 -12.65 -5.23
CA VAL A 7 -2.02 -11.61 -4.25
C VAL A 7 -1.23 -10.33 -4.52
N TYR A 8 0.01 -10.42 -5.00
CA TYR A 8 0.78 -9.25 -5.40
C TYR A 8 0.10 -8.49 -6.56
N ASP A 9 -0.37 -9.20 -7.59
CA ASP A 9 -1.09 -8.61 -8.71
C ASP A 9 -2.41 -7.95 -8.24
N LYS A 10 -3.15 -8.59 -7.32
CA LYS A 10 -4.34 -8.02 -6.68
C LYS A 10 -4.01 -6.77 -5.85
N ALA A 11 -2.93 -6.81 -5.08
CA ALA A 11 -2.45 -5.67 -4.28
C ALA A 11 -2.11 -4.48 -5.19
N LYS A 12 -1.44 -4.74 -6.32
CA LYS A 12 -1.10 -3.73 -7.32
C LYS A 12 -2.35 -3.06 -7.88
N ASP A 13 -3.31 -3.83 -8.37
CA ASP A 13 -4.55 -3.30 -8.92
C ASP A 13 -5.32 -2.46 -7.89
N SER A 14 -5.39 -2.96 -6.65
CA SER A 14 -6.05 -2.25 -5.55
C SER A 14 -5.32 -0.95 -5.18
N ALA A 15 -4.00 -0.98 -5.06
CA ALA A 15 -3.21 0.20 -4.70
C ALA A 15 -3.23 1.27 -5.81
N VAL A 16 -3.22 0.88 -7.06
CA VAL A 16 -3.41 1.78 -8.21
C VAL A 16 -4.78 2.45 -8.16
N LEU A 17 -5.85 1.67 -7.93
CA LEU A 17 -7.20 2.22 -7.81
C LEU A 17 -7.32 3.14 -6.59
N PHE A 18 -6.78 2.73 -5.42
CA PHE A 18 -6.75 3.54 -4.20
C PHE A 18 -6.15 4.92 -4.46
N ASN A 19 -4.97 4.96 -5.08
CA ASN A 19 -4.27 6.20 -5.37
C ASN A 19 -4.96 7.01 -6.48
N LYS A 20 -5.55 6.35 -7.49
CA LYS A 20 -6.37 7.02 -8.51
C LYS A 20 -7.57 7.75 -7.89
N ILE A 21 -8.24 7.13 -6.91
CA ILE A 21 -9.32 7.78 -6.16
C ILE A 21 -8.78 8.93 -5.31
N ALA A 22 -7.73 8.69 -4.53
CA ALA A 22 -7.16 9.69 -3.63
C ALA A 22 -6.69 10.96 -4.34
N HIS A 23 -6.12 10.83 -5.55
CA HIS A 23 -5.57 11.93 -6.33
C HIS A 23 -6.49 12.42 -7.46
N GLY A 24 -7.58 11.72 -7.77
CA GLY A 24 -8.53 12.07 -8.82
C GLY A 24 -8.02 11.88 -10.24
N LYS A 25 -6.88 11.21 -10.44
CA LYS A 25 -6.27 10.94 -11.75
C LYS A 25 -5.38 9.69 -11.73
N SER A 26 -5.20 9.08 -12.88
CA SER A 26 -4.34 7.92 -13.03
C SER A 26 -2.85 8.30 -13.06
N ILE A 27 -1.97 7.34 -12.77
CA ILE A 27 -0.51 7.51 -12.83
C ILE A 27 -0.06 7.99 -14.21
N LYS A 28 -0.73 7.54 -15.29
CA LYS A 28 -0.42 7.94 -16.68
C LYS A 28 -0.66 9.42 -16.95
N GLU A 29 -1.52 10.06 -16.13
CA GLU A 29 -1.86 11.49 -16.26
C GLU A 29 -0.94 12.37 -15.40
N TYR A 30 -0.01 11.78 -14.64
CA TYR A 30 0.97 12.55 -13.87
C TYR A 30 1.96 13.24 -14.80
N SER A 31 2.27 14.51 -14.53
CA SER A 31 3.45 15.16 -15.08
C SER A 31 4.72 14.46 -14.56
N ASN A 32 5.86 14.65 -15.22
CA ASN A 32 7.13 14.07 -14.77
C ASN A 32 7.43 14.45 -13.30
N LYS A 33 7.20 15.72 -12.95
CA LYS A 33 7.39 16.19 -11.57
C LYS A 33 6.50 15.45 -10.58
N GLU A 34 5.20 15.31 -10.88
CA GLU A 34 4.26 14.59 -10.01
C GLU A 34 4.64 13.11 -9.87
N LEU A 35 5.10 12.48 -10.94
CA LEU A 35 5.58 11.11 -10.92
C LEU A 35 6.81 10.96 -10.01
N PHE A 36 7.78 11.87 -10.11
CA PHE A 36 8.97 11.86 -9.25
C PHE A 36 8.62 12.10 -7.78
N ASP A 37 7.72 13.03 -7.50
CA ASP A 37 7.23 13.31 -6.15
C ASP A 37 6.49 12.08 -5.59
N ALA A 38 5.66 11.42 -6.41
CA ALA A 38 4.95 10.20 -6.02
C ALA A 38 5.90 9.02 -5.74
N ILE A 39 6.92 8.81 -6.59
CA ILE A 39 7.94 7.77 -6.36
C ILE A 39 8.69 8.04 -5.04
N ASN A 40 9.13 9.29 -4.81
CA ASN A 40 9.85 9.63 -3.58
C ASN A 40 9.01 9.43 -2.32
N LEU A 41 7.73 9.81 -2.38
CA LEU A 41 6.79 9.60 -1.28
C LEU A 41 6.55 8.10 -1.05
N GLN A 42 6.32 7.34 -2.12
CA GLN A 42 6.05 5.91 -2.01
C GLN A 42 7.27 5.13 -1.50
N VAL A 43 8.50 5.53 -1.90
CA VAL A 43 9.74 4.99 -1.33
C VAL A 43 9.80 5.22 0.17
N ASP A 44 9.43 6.43 0.64
CA ASP A 44 9.44 6.74 2.06
C ASP A 44 8.40 5.90 2.83
N ILE A 45 7.17 5.76 2.30
CA ILE A 45 6.12 4.91 2.88
C ILE A 45 6.56 3.44 2.91
N THR A 46 7.02 2.92 1.78
CA THR A 46 7.44 1.51 1.67
C THR A 46 8.58 1.19 2.64
N LEU A 47 9.55 2.12 2.80
CA LEU A 47 10.63 1.94 3.77
C LEU A 47 10.12 1.94 5.22
N GLU A 48 9.12 2.77 5.55
CA GLU A 48 8.49 2.79 6.87
C GLU A 48 7.90 1.41 7.18
N GLU A 49 7.04 0.87 6.32
CA GLU A 49 6.42 -0.45 6.49
C GLU A 49 7.46 -1.60 6.56
N LEU A 50 8.46 -1.58 5.66
CA LEU A 50 9.52 -2.59 5.64
C LEU A 50 10.38 -2.55 6.91
N ILE A 51 10.69 -1.36 7.44
CA ILE A 51 11.48 -1.20 8.66
C ILE A 51 10.64 -1.64 9.86
N GLU A 52 9.38 -1.27 9.94
CA GLU A 52 8.48 -1.73 10.98
C GLU A 52 8.42 -3.26 11.01
N THR A 53 8.26 -3.91 9.86
CA THR A 53 8.22 -5.37 9.72
C THR A 53 9.49 -6.06 10.26
N VAL A 54 10.70 -5.50 10.02
CA VAL A 54 11.96 -6.15 10.41
C VAL A 54 12.49 -5.73 11.78
N THR A 55 11.94 -4.68 12.41
CA THR A 55 12.47 -4.13 13.68
C THR A 55 11.67 -4.52 14.91
N HIS A 56 10.54 -5.21 14.77
CA HIS A 56 9.78 -5.70 15.92
C HIS A 56 10.61 -6.72 16.73
N THR A 57 11.23 -6.23 17.82
CA THR A 57 12.13 -7.00 18.68
C THR A 57 11.40 -7.90 19.69
N GLU A 58 10.13 -7.65 19.93
CA GLU A 58 9.23 -8.52 20.69
C GLU A 58 8.23 -9.09 19.67
N LYS A 59 8.31 -10.39 19.44
CA LYS A 59 7.49 -11.11 18.44
C LYS A 59 5.99 -10.95 18.71
N ASP A 60 5.41 -9.83 18.30
CA ASP A 60 3.99 -9.74 18.05
C ASP A 60 3.75 -10.25 16.61
N LEU A 61 3.37 -11.52 16.53
CA LEU A 61 3.14 -12.18 15.24
C LEU A 61 1.98 -11.53 14.45
N THR A 62 1.06 -10.84 15.14
CA THR A 62 -0.03 -10.11 14.48
C THR A 62 0.52 -8.88 13.77
N GLU A 63 1.37 -8.09 14.42
CA GLU A 63 2.03 -6.92 13.81
C GLU A 63 3.03 -7.36 12.72
N GLU A 64 3.70 -8.50 12.89
CA GLU A 64 4.59 -9.05 11.85
C GLU A 64 3.80 -9.42 10.60
N LEU A 65 2.67 -10.11 10.74
CA LEU A 65 1.83 -10.53 9.64
C LEU A 65 1.14 -9.35 8.94
N ASP A 66 0.69 -8.34 9.71
CA ASP A 66 0.18 -7.07 9.19
C ASP A 66 1.27 -6.35 8.37
N GLY A 67 2.48 -6.29 8.91
CA GLY A 67 3.64 -5.71 8.25
C GLY A 67 4.01 -6.40 6.93
N TYR A 68 3.91 -7.73 6.84
CA TYR A 68 4.10 -8.45 5.58
C TYR A 68 3.07 -8.02 4.53
N GLY A 69 1.80 -7.93 4.90
CA GLY A 69 0.73 -7.54 3.98
C GLY A 69 0.85 -6.08 3.54
N ASP A 70 1.12 -5.16 4.45
CA ASP A 70 1.33 -3.73 4.14
C ASP A 70 2.59 -3.52 3.30
N SER A 71 3.66 -4.30 3.55
CA SER A 71 4.87 -4.31 2.70
C SER A 71 4.56 -4.73 1.26
N ILE A 72 3.78 -5.80 1.07
CA ILE A 72 3.34 -6.24 -0.28
C ILE A 72 2.52 -5.14 -0.95
N TYR A 73 1.57 -4.54 -0.23
CA TYR A 73 0.69 -3.51 -0.76
C TYR A 73 1.46 -2.26 -1.22
N THR A 74 2.40 -1.79 -0.40
CA THR A 74 3.18 -0.59 -0.69
C THR A 74 4.24 -0.82 -1.78
N LEU A 75 4.89 -1.99 -1.79
CA LEU A 75 5.82 -2.40 -2.84
C LEU A 75 5.13 -2.54 -4.20
N ALA A 76 3.93 -3.11 -4.23
CA ALA A 76 3.18 -3.29 -5.46
C ALA A 76 2.84 -1.95 -6.14
N TYR A 77 2.51 -0.91 -5.36
CA TYR A 77 2.30 0.43 -5.91
C TYR A 77 3.60 1.12 -6.33
N LEU A 78 4.67 0.96 -5.56
CA LEU A 78 5.99 1.48 -5.93
C LEU A 78 6.47 0.88 -7.26
N ASP A 79 6.27 -0.42 -7.47
CA ASP A 79 6.60 -1.10 -8.72
C ASP A 79 5.86 -0.49 -9.91
N GLU A 80 4.57 -0.19 -9.75
CA GLU A 80 3.79 0.43 -10.83
C GLU A 80 4.23 1.86 -11.15
N LEU A 81 4.59 2.65 -10.14
CA LEU A 81 5.18 3.98 -10.34
C LEU A 81 6.52 3.91 -11.07
N VAL A 82 7.37 2.94 -10.73
CA VAL A 82 8.67 2.72 -11.39
C VAL A 82 8.49 2.21 -12.81
N ASN A 83 7.49 1.35 -13.06
CA ASN A 83 7.16 0.88 -14.40
C ASN A 83 6.71 2.04 -15.30
N GLU A 84 5.83 2.91 -14.79
CA GLU A 84 5.43 4.13 -15.52
C GLU A 84 6.64 5.04 -15.80
N PHE A 85 7.50 5.24 -14.79
CA PHE A 85 8.74 6.01 -14.94
C PHE A 85 9.62 5.45 -16.05
N ASN A 86 9.86 4.14 -16.06
CA ASN A 86 10.70 3.47 -17.04
C ASN A 86 10.09 3.48 -18.45
N SER A 87 8.77 3.64 -18.57
CA SER A 87 8.06 3.74 -19.85
C SER A 87 8.21 5.09 -20.54
N ARG A 88 8.67 6.12 -19.80
CA ARG A 88 8.81 7.49 -20.32
C ARG A 88 10.19 7.73 -20.89
N GLU A 89 10.26 8.44 -22.00
CA GLU A 89 11.51 8.94 -22.58
C GLU A 89 11.96 10.20 -21.82
N LEU A 90 12.64 10.00 -20.69
CA LEU A 90 13.13 11.10 -19.83
C LEU A 90 14.59 11.42 -20.15
N GLN A 91 14.93 12.71 -20.12
CA GLN A 91 16.31 13.13 -20.26
C GLN A 91 17.07 12.96 -18.92
N ASP A 92 18.35 12.64 -19.00
CA ASP A 92 19.18 12.38 -17.80
C ASP A 92 19.23 13.57 -16.83
N ASP A 93 19.16 14.79 -17.31
CA ASP A 93 19.14 16.00 -16.51
C ASP A 93 17.80 16.21 -15.78
N GLU A 94 16.68 15.76 -16.35
CA GLU A 94 15.37 15.78 -15.67
C GLU A 94 15.32 14.78 -14.51
N VAL A 95 16.05 13.68 -14.61
CA VAL A 95 16.06 12.58 -13.62
C VAL A 95 17.10 12.82 -12.52
N ASN A 96 18.21 13.54 -12.85
CA ASN A 96 19.30 13.77 -11.92
C ASN A 96 18.87 14.60 -10.71
N GLY A 97 18.88 13.94 -9.54
CA GLY A 97 18.48 14.54 -8.27
C GLY A 97 16.96 14.54 -8.00
N ALA A 98 16.11 14.25 -9.01
CA ALA A 98 14.67 14.20 -8.83
C ALA A 98 14.22 12.97 -8.04
N ILE A 99 14.90 11.84 -8.21
CA ILE A 99 14.60 10.60 -7.47
C ILE A 99 15.68 10.33 -6.43
N LYS A 100 15.28 9.99 -5.22
CA LYS A 100 16.16 9.60 -4.10
C LYS A 100 16.71 8.18 -4.33
N LYS A 101 17.61 8.02 -5.33
CA LYS A 101 18.14 6.72 -5.80
C LYS A 101 18.67 5.82 -4.68
N LYS A 102 19.35 6.40 -3.66
CA LYS A 102 19.83 5.61 -2.50
C LYS A 102 18.70 5.04 -1.67
N ARG A 103 17.64 5.81 -1.41
CA ARG A 103 16.50 5.33 -0.63
C ARG A 103 15.70 4.27 -1.40
N LEU A 104 15.52 4.46 -2.70
CA LEU A 104 14.95 3.43 -3.56
C LEU A 104 15.77 2.13 -3.51
N GLY A 105 17.10 2.23 -3.59
CA GLY A 105 17.98 1.07 -3.43
C GLY A 105 17.84 0.38 -2.07
N TYR A 106 17.67 1.12 -0.98
CA TYR A 106 17.40 0.54 0.34
C TYR A 106 16.04 -0.14 0.40
N ALA A 107 14.98 0.48 -0.12
CA ALA A 107 13.64 -0.14 -0.17
C ALA A 107 13.66 -1.48 -0.92
N LEU A 108 14.32 -1.54 -2.08
CA LEU A 108 14.46 -2.77 -2.85
C LEU A 108 15.27 -3.84 -2.12
N ASN A 109 16.36 -3.45 -1.41
CA ASN A 109 17.19 -4.41 -0.67
C ASN A 109 16.45 -4.98 0.55
N ILE A 110 15.78 -4.15 1.34
CA ILE A 110 15.00 -4.61 2.50
C ILE A 110 13.78 -5.40 2.02
N GLY A 111 13.10 -4.94 0.96
CA GLY A 111 12.01 -5.68 0.33
C GLY A 111 12.41 -7.09 -0.09
N ASN A 112 13.61 -7.28 -0.63
CA ASN A 112 14.13 -8.62 -0.95
C ASN A 112 14.34 -9.49 0.28
N LEU A 113 14.66 -8.92 1.46
CA LEU A 113 14.77 -9.68 2.71
C LEU A 113 13.37 -10.08 3.18
N VAL A 114 12.43 -9.16 3.23
CA VAL A 114 11.04 -9.43 3.60
C VAL A 114 10.41 -10.48 2.67
N CYS A 115 10.65 -10.39 1.35
CA CYS A 115 10.19 -11.40 0.41
C CYS A 115 10.73 -12.82 0.68
N LYS A 116 11.90 -12.97 1.30
CA LYS A 116 12.42 -14.28 1.69
C LYS A 116 11.68 -14.83 2.91
N GLU A 117 11.41 -13.99 3.91
CA GLU A 117 10.65 -14.38 5.09
C GLU A 117 9.21 -14.77 4.72
N ILE A 118 8.56 -13.99 3.89
CA ILE A 118 7.21 -14.26 3.36
C ILE A 118 7.11 -15.66 2.70
N GLN A 119 8.19 -16.15 2.09
CA GLN A 119 8.21 -17.48 1.45
C GLN A 119 8.09 -18.64 2.44
N HIS A 120 8.25 -18.41 3.73
CA HIS A 120 7.99 -19.44 4.76
C HIS A 120 6.50 -19.65 5.01
N TYR A 121 5.65 -18.63 4.75
CA TYR A 121 4.21 -18.65 5.03
C TYR A 121 3.36 -18.18 3.82
N PRO A 122 3.56 -18.73 2.62
CA PRO A 122 3.04 -18.10 1.40
C PRO A 122 1.51 -17.99 1.37
N GLU A 123 0.77 -19.01 1.83
CA GLU A 123 -0.69 -19.00 1.86
C GLU A 123 -1.23 -18.10 2.97
N ILE A 124 -0.57 -18.07 4.12
CA ILE A 124 -0.98 -17.27 5.27
C ILE A 124 -0.79 -15.79 4.96
N VAL A 125 0.38 -15.42 4.42
CA VAL A 125 0.67 -14.03 4.03
C VAL A 125 -0.23 -13.59 2.87
N ALA A 126 -0.53 -14.46 1.92
CA ALA A 126 -1.46 -14.13 0.84
C ALA A 126 -2.86 -13.83 1.38
N GLU A 127 -3.37 -14.64 2.32
CA GLU A 127 -4.67 -14.39 2.95
C GLU A 127 -4.68 -13.12 3.80
N ALA A 128 -3.60 -12.87 4.57
CA ALA A 128 -3.46 -11.63 5.34
C ALA A 128 -3.47 -10.40 4.42
N THR A 129 -2.69 -10.44 3.34
CA THR A 129 -2.65 -9.35 2.35
C THR A 129 -4.02 -9.12 1.72
N ASP A 130 -4.77 -10.17 1.40
CA ASP A 130 -6.14 -10.04 0.89
C ASP A 130 -7.06 -9.31 1.87
N ARG A 131 -7.01 -9.65 3.16
CA ARG A 131 -7.78 -8.97 4.21
C ARG A 131 -7.36 -7.50 4.36
N ILE A 132 -6.07 -7.18 4.23
CA ILE A 132 -5.55 -5.81 4.26
C ILE A 132 -6.02 -5.02 3.05
N ILE A 133 -6.02 -5.61 1.85
CA ILE A 133 -6.57 -5.00 0.63
C ILE A 133 -8.04 -4.64 0.83
N ASP A 134 -8.83 -5.58 1.31
CA ASP A 134 -10.26 -5.37 1.55
C ASP A 134 -10.48 -4.29 2.60
N ASN A 135 -9.73 -4.30 3.71
CA ASN A 135 -9.77 -3.28 4.75
C ASN A 135 -9.38 -1.89 4.22
N ASN A 136 -8.35 -1.80 3.37
CA ASN A 136 -7.97 -0.53 2.75
C ASN A 136 -9.07 0.02 1.83
N SER A 137 -9.83 -0.85 1.16
CA SER A 137 -10.94 -0.44 0.29
C SER A 137 -12.07 0.25 1.07
N LEU A 138 -12.26 -0.10 2.34
CA LEU A 138 -13.27 0.49 3.23
C LEU A 138 -12.99 1.94 3.64
N LYS A 139 -11.82 2.48 3.30
CA LYS A 139 -11.51 3.91 3.45
C LYS A 139 -12.27 4.79 2.47
N PHE A 140 -12.92 4.18 1.47
CA PHE A 140 -13.76 4.85 0.48
C PHE A 140 -15.17 4.26 0.51
N THR A 141 -16.17 5.09 0.24
CA THR A 141 -17.51 4.61 -0.06
C THR A 141 -18.02 5.26 -1.35
N LYS A 142 -18.98 4.62 -2.00
CA LYS A 142 -19.74 5.17 -3.13
C LYS A 142 -21.11 5.67 -2.70
N ASP A 143 -21.47 5.43 -1.44
CA ASP A 143 -22.73 5.82 -0.86
C ASP A 143 -22.60 7.15 -0.11
N SER A 144 -23.25 8.19 -0.64
CA SER A 144 -23.22 9.51 -0.04
C SER A 144 -24.00 9.58 1.27
N GLU A 145 -25.01 8.74 1.47
CA GLU A 145 -25.80 8.70 2.71
C GLU A 145 -25.00 8.01 3.80
N GLU A 146 -24.35 6.90 3.50
CA GLU A 146 -23.38 6.26 4.40
C GLU A 146 -22.29 7.25 4.79
N PHE A 147 -21.68 7.92 3.80
CA PHE A 147 -20.61 8.89 4.06
C PHE A 147 -21.06 10.04 4.96
N ALA A 148 -22.30 10.47 4.84
CA ALA A 148 -22.84 11.52 5.70
C ALA A 148 -22.84 11.14 7.19
N THR A 149 -22.90 9.83 7.51
CA THR A 149 -22.89 9.32 8.89
C THR A 149 -21.47 9.18 9.47
N TRP A 150 -20.43 9.19 8.66
CA TRP A 150 -19.07 8.99 9.14
C TRP A 150 -18.65 10.08 10.13
N LYS A 151 -18.19 9.69 11.30
CA LYS A 151 -17.63 10.60 12.30
C LYS A 151 -16.14 10.79 12.04
N SER A 152 -15.69 12.05 11.99
CA SER A 152 -14.29 12.38 11.83
C SER A 152 -14.02 13.87 11.99
N THR A 153 -12.82 14.20 12.42
CA THR A 153 -12.25 15.57 12.41
C THR A 153 -11.53 15.89 11.09
N PHE A 154 -11.36 14.90 10.19
CA PHE A 154 -10.70 15.08 8.90
C PHE A 154 -11.61 15.68 7.84
N ASN A 155 -10.99 16.21 6.78
CA ASN A 155 -11.71 16.83 5.68
C ASN A 155 -12.47 15.78 4.86
N ARG A 156 -13.73 16.07 4.55
CA ARG A 156 -14.55 15.28 3.64
C ARG A 156 -14.19 15.57 2.21
N LYS A 157 -13.97 14.54 1.42
CA LYS A 157 -13.60 14.63 -0.01
C LYS A 157 -14.58 13.84 -0.86
N THR A 158 -14.80 14.35 -2.06
CA THR A 158 -15.56 13.67 -3.09
C THR A 158 -14.77 13.78 -4.39
N VAL A 159 -14.59 12.65 -5.06
CA VAL A 159 -13.86 12.56 -6.33
C VAL A 159 -14.68 11.71 -7.29
N GLU A 160 -14.72 12.11 -8.56
CA GLU A 160 -15.26 11.30 -9.64
C GLU A 160 -14.12 10.56 -10.36
N VAL A 161 -14.23 9.24 -10.45
CA VAL A 161 -13.30 8.37 -11.16
C VAL A 161 -14.10 7.41 -12.04
N ASP A 162 -13.83 7.42 -13.35
CA ASP A 162 -14.49 6.56 -14.33
C ASP A 162 -16.04 6.64 -14.25
N GLY A 163 -16.58 7.87 -14.09
CA GLY A 163 -18.02 8.12 -14.00
C GLY A 163 -18.68 7.66 -12.68
N LYS A 164 -17.89 7.35 -11.65
CA LYS A 164 -18.36 6.97 -10.34
C LYS A 164 -17.84 7.94 -9.29
N TYR A 165 -18.71 8.34 -8.36
CA TYR A 165 -18.31 9.16 -7.23
C TYR A 165 -17.78 8.28 -6.10
N TYR A 166 -16.67 8.74 -5.51
CA TYR A 166 -16.06 8.16 -4.31
C TYR A 166 -15.97 9.21 -3.23
N TYR A 167 -16.31 8.81 -2.02
CA TYR A 167 -16.33 9.64 -0.83
C TYR A 167 -15.32 9.11 0.17
N PHE A 168 -14.50 9.99 0.76
CA PHE A 168 -13.47 9.61 1.71
C PHE A 168 -13.08 10.77 2.62
N LEU A 169 -12.28 10.45 3.64
CA LEU A 169 -11.71 11.42 4.56
C LEU A 169 -10.23 11.62 4.22
N ALA A 170 -9.76 12.87 4.28
CA ALA A 170 -8.35 13.18 4.07
C ALA A 170 -7.88 14.27 5.02
N ASP A 171 -6.61 14.23 5.41
CA ASP A 171 -5.97 15.33 6.13
C ASP A 171 -5.60 16.50 5.19
N ASN A 172 -4.93 17.50 5.75
CA ASN A 172 -4.51 18.68 4.99
C ASN A 172 -3.45 18.38 3.94
N ASN A 173 -2.74 17.26 4.07
CA ASN A 173 -1.73 16.78 3.11
C ASN A 173 -2.32 15.80 2.08
N MET A 174 -3.65 15.68 2.03
CA MET A 174 -4.37 14.74 1.16
C MET A 174 -4.12 13.25 1.46
N LYS A 175 -3.51 12.91 2.61
CA LYS A 175 -3.42 11.51 3.06
C LYS A 175 -4.82 11.02 3.42
N VAL A 176 -5.24 9.91 2.81
CA VAL A 176 -6.55 9.28 3.11
C VAL A 176 -6.56 8.81 4.56
N ARG A 177 -7.65 9.09 5.26
CA ARG A 177 -7.80 8.82 6.68
C ARG A 177 -8.98 7.89 6.94
N LYS A 178 -8.87 7.11 8.02
CA LYS A 178 -9.92 6.23 8.52
C LYS A 178 -11.00 7.05 9.26
N LYS A 179 -12.24 6.60 9.24
CA LYS A 179 -13.32 7.12 10.12
C LYS A 179 -13.06 6.71 11.58
N GLU A 180 -13.71 7.36 12.55
CA GLU A 180 -13.45 7.14 13.99
C GLU A 180 -13.71 5.70 14.44
N ASP A 181 -14.71 5.04 13.86
CA ASP A 181 -15.11 3.66 14.15
C ASP A 181 -14.57 2.64 13.14
N PHE A 182 -13.44 2.95 12.50
CA PHE A 182 -12.83 2.05 11.51
C PHE A 182 -12.27 0.80 12.18
N GLU A 183 -12.75 -0.35 11.77
CA GLU A 183 -12.30 -1.63 12.30
C GLU A 183 -10.91 -1.99 11.75
N LYS A 184 -10.03 -2.46 12.64
CA LYS A 184 -8.74 -3.03 12.24
C LYS A 184 -8.97 -4.36 11.54
N VAL A 185 -8.04 -4.74 10.67
CA VAL A 185 -7.99 -6.07 10.12
C VAL A 185 -7.80 -7.11 11.25
N ILE A 186 -8.49 -8.25 11.14
CA ILE A 186 -8.39 -9.35 12.11
C ILE A 186 -7.49 -10.42 11.48
N LEU A 187 -6.40 -10.76 12.15
CA LEU A 187 -5.38 -11.71 11.70
C LEU A 187 -5.10 -12.84 12.70
N ASP A 188 -5.77 -12.87 13.85
CA ASP A 188 -5.47 -13.80 14.95
C ASP A 188 -5.50 -15.29 14.52
N ASP A 189 -6.48 -15.67 13.69
CA ASP A 189 -6.59 -17.02 13.15
C ASP A 189 -5.45 -17.39 12.18
N LEU A 190 -4.84 -16.42 11.55
CA LEU A 190 -3.68 -16.62 10.67
C LEU A 190 -2.40 -16.71 11.48
N VAL A 191 -2.30 -15.97 12.58
CA VAL A 191 -1.19 -16.08 13.53
C VAL A 191 -1.13 -17.47 14.15
N GLU A 192 -2.29 -18.04 14.52
CA GLU A 192 -2.37 -19.43 15.00
C GLU A 192 -1.77 -20.40 13.99
N LYS A 193 -2.09 -20.25 12.70
CA LYS A 193 -1.52 -21.07 11.61
C LYS A 193 -0.01 -20.87 11.44
N MET A 194 0.52 -19.63 11.61
CA MET A 194 1.97 -19.41 11.58
C MET A 194 2.68 -20.20 12.68
N VAL A 195 2.15 -20.15 13.90
CA VAL A 195 2.70 -20.91 15.04
C VAL A 195 2.67 -22.42 14.78
N GLU A 196 1.65 -22.94 14.12
CA GLU A 196 1.58 -24.35 13.73
C GLU A 196 2.68 -24.72 12.73
N VAL A 197 2.96 -23.86 11.76
CA VAL A 197 4.03 -24.07 10.77
C VAL A 197 5.40 -24.07 11.44
N ASP A 198 5.66 -23.15 12.38
CA ASP A 198 6.95 -23.04 13.08
C ASP A 198 7.22 -24.22 14.00
N ASN A 199 6.18 -24.93 14.45
CA ASN A 199 6.31 -26.08 15.34
C ASN A 199 6.33 -27.43 14.62
N ALA A 200 6.19 -27.45 13.27
CA ALA A 200 6.12 -28.68 12.46
C ALA A 200 7.51 -29.07 11.94
#